data_efa374c0779ebec783b8cdeaf94bf5be
#
_entry.id   efa374c0779ebec783b8cdeaf94bf5be
#
_cell.length_a   1.000
_cell.length_b   1.000
_cell.length_c   1.000
_cell.angle_alpha   90.00
_cell.angle_beta   90.00
_cell.angle_gamma   90.00
#
_symmetry.space_group_name_H-M   'P 1'
#
loop_
_entity.id
_entity.type
_entity.pdbx_description
1 polymer ?
#
loop_
_entity_poly.entity_id
_entity_poly.type
_entity_poly.pdbx_seq_one_letter_code
_entity_poly.pdbx_strand_id
1 'polypeptide(L)'
;MSMNTEIKHIAALVATAIWADGEYDAAENIVVAEIADAFELNADEFVAAVEAELAVVEPMNEEEVNAYILEHSAEVDDEEAEMLLQAVLQVVIVDGVLGEEEVDNVLSIASALGVDDARAVLMLADLVKEEPELQVEL
;
A
#
# COMPACT_ATOMS: atom_id res chain seq x y z
N MET A 1 7.57 -3.86 17.42
CA MET A 1 6.13 -4.04 17.66
C MET A 1 5.56 -5.00 16.62
N SER A 2 5.02 -6.11 17.06
CA SER A 2 4.46 -7.08 16.12
C SER A 2 3.04 -6.71 15.71
N MET A 3 2.70 -7.02 14.46
CA MET A 3 1.37 -6.75 13.92
C MET A 3 0.37 -7.81 14.36
N ASN A 4 -0.84 -7.39 14.69
CA ASN A 4 -1.95 -8.30 14.96
C ASN A 4 -2.58 -8.81 13.67
N THR A 5 -2.49 -8.01 12.60
CA THR A 5 -2.99 -8.37 11.27
C THR A 5 -2.10 -9.44 10.66
N GLU A 6 -2.69 -10.44 10.03
CA GLU A 6 -1.92 -11.49 9.34
C GLU A 6 -1.13 -10.91 8.15
N ILE A 7 0.07 -11.45 7.92
CA ILE A 7 0.95 -11.05 6.82
C ILE A 7 0.21 -11.04 5.49
N LYS A 8 -0.63 -12.02 5.23
CA LYS A 8 -1.40 -12.15 4.00
C LYS A 8 -2.19 -10.89 3.66
N HIS A 9 -2.84 -10.29 4.67
CA HIS A 9 -3.69 -9.12 4.43
C HIS A 9 -2.85 -7.86 4.24
N ILE A 10 -1.75 -7.74 4.95
CA ILE A 10 -0.81 -6.62 4.78
C ILE A 10 -0.20 -6.70 3.38
N ALA A 11 0.26 -7.88 2.99
CA ALA A 11 0.86 -8.11 1.67
C ALA A 11 -0.13 -7.84 0.55
N ALA A 12 -1.40 -8.21 0.74
CA ALA A 12 -2.46 -7.98 -0.25
C ALA A 12 -2.62 -6.49 -0.56
N LEU A 13 -2.67 -5.66 0.46
CA LEU A 13 -2.85 -4.21 0.27
C LEU A 13 -1.61 -3.57 -0.34
N VAL A 14 -0.42 -3.99 0.06
CA VAL A 14 0.82 -3.52 -0.55
C VAL A 14 0.87 -3.92 -2.03
N ALA A 15 0.42 -5.13 -2.36
CA ALA A 15 0.39 -5.62 -3.75
C ALA A 15 -0.54 -4.76 -4.62
N THR A 16 -1.68 -4.30 -4.09
CA THR A 16 -2.57 -3.44 -4.87
C THR A 16 -1.95 -2.08 -5.16
N ALA A 17 -1.12 -1.56 -4.25
CA ALA A 17 -0.40 -0.32 -4.48
C ALA A 17 0.63 -0.48 -5.60
N ILE A 18 1.32 -1.61 -5.64
CA ILE A 18 2.27 -1.94 -6.72
C ILE A 18 1.52 -2.10 -8.04
N TRP A 19 0.37 -2.77 -8.01
CA TRP A 19 -0.48 -2.94 -9.19
C TRP A 19 -0.90 -1.59 -9.79
N ALA A 20 -1.26 -0.63 -8.93
CA ALA A 20 -1.66 0.72 -9.36
C ALA A 20 -0.51 1.48 -10.03
N ASP A 21 0.73 1.23 -9.59
CA ASP A 21 1.93 1.82 -10.17
C ASP A 21 2.27 1.18 -11.53
N GLY A 22 1.89 -0.09 -11.72
CA GLY A 22 2.09 -0.80 -12.99
C GLY A 22 3.42 -1.51 -13.13
N GLU A 23 4.33 -1.34 -12.19
CA GLU A 23 5.66 -1.96 -12.23
C GLU A 23 6.07 -2.49 -10.87
N TYR A 24 6.79 -3.61 -10.88
CA TYR A 24 7.43 -4.13 -9.68
C TYR A 24 8.92 -4.31 -9.98
N ASP A 25 9.71 -3.34 -9.59
CA ASP A 25 11.14 -3.32 -9.86
C ASP A 25 11.97 -3.47 -8.57
N ALA A 26 13.31 -3.36 -8.71
CA ALA A 26 14.22 -3.51 -7.59
C ALA A 26 13.99 -2.47 -6.48
N ALA A 27 13.63 -1.23 -6.86
CA ALA A 27 13.37 -0.17 -5.88
C ALA A 27 12.15 -0.51 -5.02
N GLU A 28 11.10 -1.02 -5.62
CA GLU A 28 9.90 -1.42 -4.90
C GLU A 28 10.15 -2.63 -4.01
N ASN A 29 10.97 -3.56 -4.46
CA ASN A 29 11.37 -4.72 -3.65
C ASN A 29 12.09 -4.26 -2.38
N ILE A 30 12.97 -3.26 -2.48
CA ILE A 30 13.68 -2.69 -1.33
C ILE A 30 12.68 -2.08 -0.34
N VAL A 31 11.71 -1.31 -0.83
CA VAL A 31 10.70 -0.68 0.01
C VAL A 31 9.84 -1.74 0.71
N VAL A 32 9.45 -2.80 0.00
CA VAL A 32 8.69 -3.90 0.59
C VAL A 32 9.46 -4.54 1.74
N ALA A 33 10.76 -4.76 1.56
CA ALA A 33 11.61 -5.31 2.61
C ALA A 33 11.73 -4.36 3.81
N GLU A 34 11.81 -3.05 3.57
CA GLU A 34 11.84 -2.04 4.62
C GLU A 34 10.53 -2.00 5.41
N ILE A 35 9.40 -2.18 4.74
CA ILE A 35 8.09 -2.28 5.39
C ILE A 35 8.05 -3.48 6.33
N ALA A 36 8.57 -4.62 5.88
CA ALA A 36 8.65 -5.82 6.69
C ALA A 36 9.46 -5.56 7.97
N ASP A 37 10.60 -4.91 7.82
CA ASP A 37 11.46 -4.58 8.96
C ASP A 37 10.74 -3.64 9.95
N ALA A 38 10.05 -2.63 9.44
CA ALA A 38 9.30 -1.69 10.27
C ALA A 38 8.19 -2.38 11.06
N PHE A 39 7.58 -3.41 10.49
CA PHE A 39 6.50 -4.17 11.13
C PHE A 39 6.99 -5.40 11.90
N GLU A 40 8.31 -5.57 12.00
CA GLU A 40 8.93 -6.71 12.68
C GLU A 40 8.53 -8.04 12.06
N LEU A 41 8.36 -8.05 10.73
CA LEU A 41 8.06 -9.25 9.96
C LEU A 41 9.34 -9.78 9.31
N ASN A 42 9.34 -11.06 8.96
CA ASN A 42 10.44 -11.63 8.19
C ASN A 42 10.39 -11.08 6.76
N ALA A 43 11.47 -10.42 6.33
CA ALA A 43 11.49 -9.76 5.03
C ALA A 43 11.30 -10.73 3.87
N ASP A 44 11.92 -11.89 3.90
CA ASP A 44 11.81 -12.90 2.83
C ASP A 44 10.38 -13.43 2.73
N GLU A 45 9.73 -13.70 3.87
CA GLU A 45 8.35 -14.15 3.91
C GLU A 45 7.40 -13.08 3.40
N PHE A 46 7.62 -11.84 3.80
CA PHE A 46 6.77 -10.73 3.39
C PHE A 46 6.89 -10.45 1.89
N VAL A 47 8.12 -10.41 1.37
CA VAL A 47 8.35 -10.20 -0.06
C VAL A 47 7.68 -11.32 -0.87
N ALA A 48 7.84 -12.58 -0.43
CA ALA A 48 7.21 -13.71 -1.11
C ALA A 48 5.67 -13.59 -1.08
N ALA A 49 5.11 -13.15 0.05
CA ALA A 49 3.68 -12.96 0.19
C ALA A 49 3.17 -11.84 -0.74
N VAL A 50 3.90 -10.73 -0.83
CA VAL A 50 3.54 -9.62 -1.73
C VAL A 50 3.58 -10.09 -3.19
N GLU A 51 4.60 -10.81 -3.59
CA GLU A 51 4.72 -11.33 -4.95
C GLU A 51 3.58 -12.31 -5.28
N ALA A 52 3.20 -13.16 -4.33
CA ALA A 52 2.08 -14.08 -4.51
C ALA A 52 0.77 -13.34 -4.68
N GLU A 53 0.52 -12.30 -3.86
CA GLU A 53 -0.71 -11.51 -3.97
C GLU A 53 -0.71 -10.63 -5.23
N LEU A 54 0.45 -10.14 -5.64
CA LEU A 54 0.58 -9.38 -6.88
C LEU A 54 0.16 -10.23 -8.09
N ALA A 55 0.55 -11.51 -8.11
CA ALA A 55 0.14 -12.44 -9.16
C ALA A 55 -1.40 -12.64 -9.17
N VAL A 56 -2.03 -12.54 -8.01
CA VAL A 56 -3.49 -12.64 -7.91
C VAL A 56 -4.17 -11.40 -8.49
N VAL A 57 -3.66 -10.20 -8.21
CA VAL A 57 -4.32 -8.96 -8.65
C VAL A 57 -3.99 -8.57 -10.08
N GLU A 58 -2.87 -9.00 -10.64
CA GLU A 58 -2.46 -8.64 -12.00
C GLU A 58 -3.54 -8.83 -13.07
N PRO A 59 -4.26 -9.98 -13.11
CA PRO A 59 -5.30 -10.17 -14.11
C PRO A 59 -6.64 -9.50 -13.79
N MET A 60 -6.77 -8.89 -12.62
CA MET A 60 -8.01 -8.25 -12.18
C MET A 60 -8.24 -6.90 -12.84
N ASN A 61 -9.52 -6.55 -13.05
CA ASN A 61 -9.91 -5.21 -13.45
C ASN A 61 -10.10 -4.34 -12.19
N GLU A 62 -10.35 -3.04 -12.35
CA GLU A 62 -10.53 -2.11 -11.23
C GLU A 62 -11.62 -2.56 -10.25
N GLU A 63 -12.72 -3.04 -10.76
CA GLU A 63 -13.86 -3.47 -9.94
C GLU A 63 -13.47 -4.66 -9.05
N GLU A 64 -12.75 -5.61 -9.64
CA GLU A 64 -12.27 -6.80 -8.91
C GLU A 64 -11.21 -6.42 -7.88
N VAL A 65 -10.32 -5.48 -8.21
CA VAL A 65 -9.30 -5.00 -7.27
C VAL A 65 -9.97 -4.29 -6.09
N ASN A 66 -10.99 -3.48 -6.34
CA ASN A 66 -11.72 -2.80 -5.26
C ASN A 66 -12.38 -3.79 -4.31
N ALA A 67 -12.97 -4.86 -4.83
CA ALA A 67 -13.55 -5.92 -4.01
C ALA A 67 -12.48 -6.64 -3.19
N TYR A 68 -11.32 -6.89 -3.78
CA TYR A 68 -10.16 -7.51 -3.14
C TYR A 68 -9.65 -6.63 -2.00
N ILE A 69 -9.56 -5.31 -2.22
CA ILE A 69 -9.15 -4.35 -1.18
C ILE A 69 -10.12 -4.40 0.00
N LEU A 70 -11.43 -4.39 -0.26
CA LEU A 70 -12.44 -4.45 0.79
C LEU A 70 -12.35 -5.75 1.59
N GLU A 71 -12.16 -6.87 0.92
CA GLU A 71 -12.06 -8.18 1.56
C GLU A 71 -10.88 -8.24 2.55
N HIS A 72 -9.70 -7.81 2.10
CA HIS A 72 -8.50 -7.87 2.94
C HIS A 72 -8.49 -6.78 4.00
N SER A 73 -9.03 -5.59 3.70
CA SER A 73 -9.11 -4.49 4.66
C SER A 73 -10.00 -4.82 5.85
N ALA A 74 -11.03 -5.64 5.63
CA ALA A 74 -11.93 -6.08 6.70
C ALA A 74 -11.20 -6.91 7.77
N GLU A 75 -10.08 -7.50 7.41
CA GLU A 75 -9.28 -8.33 8.33
C GLU A 75 -8.13 -7.55 9.00
N VAL A 76 -7.99 -6.27 8.69
CA VAL A 76 -6.95 -5.42 9.28
C VAL A 76 -7.43 -4.89 10.64
N ASP A 77 -6.56 -4.98 11.63
CA ASP A 77 -6.83 -4.43 12.96
C ASP A 77 -6.95 -2.90 12.86
N ASP A 78 -8.02 -2.33 13.44
CA ASP A 78 -8.28 -0.89 13.39
C ASP A 78 -7.12 -0.05 13.91
N GLU A 79 -6.41 -0.56 14.91
CA GLU A 79 -5.26 0.15 15.48
C GLU A 79 -4.06 0.19 14.53
N GLU A 80 -4.04 -0.69 13.55
CA GLU A 80 -2.95 -0.81 12.59
C GLU A 80 -3.27 -0.17 11.22
N ALA A 81 -4.50 0.30 11.04
CA ALA A 81 -4.97 0.80 9.76
C ALA A 81 -4.13 1.97 9.23
N GLU A 82 -3.88 2.99 10.05
CA GLU A 82 -3.09 4.15 9.62
C GLU A 82 -1.63 3.78 9.36
N MET A 83 -1.07 2.89 10.16
CA MET A 83 0.30 2.42 9.99
C MET A 83 0.44 1.68 8.66
N LEU A 84 -0.54 0.85 8.32
CA LEU A 84 -0.56 0.14 7.04
C LEU A 84 -0.73 1.11 5.87
N LEU A 85 -1.57 2.13 6.03
CA LEU A 85 -1.74 3.16 5.00
C LEU A 85 -0.44 3.92 4.77
N GLN A 86 0.31 4.23 5.83
CA GLN A 86 1.64 4.83 5.71
C GLN A 86 2.57 3.96 4.87
N ALA A 87 2.54 2.64 5.09
CA ALA A 87 3.35 1.70 4.34
C ALA A 87 2.98 1.72 2.85
N VAL A 88 1.69 1.76 2.55
CA VAL A 88 1.19 1.85 1.17
C VAL A 88 1.69 3.13 0.51
N LEU A 89 1.68 4.25 1.24
CA LEU A 89 2.20 5.52 0.73
C LEU A 89 3.67 5.44 0.36
N GLN A 90 4.48 4.74 1.14
CA GLN A 90 5.90 4.55 0.82
C GLN A 90 6.10 3.80 -0.50
N VAL A 91 5.23 2.85 -0.78
CA VAL A 91 5.28 2.10 -2.04
C VAL A 91 4.96 3.00 -3.24
N VAL A 92 3.91 3.82 -3.12
CA VAL A 92 3.46 4.63 -4.27
C VAL A 92 4.41 5.76 -4.64
N ILE A 93 5.27 6.19 -3.74
CA ILE A 93 6.23 7.28 -4.03
C ILE A 93 7.63 6.81 -4.40
N VAL A 94 7.86 5.50 -4.42
CA VAL A 94 9.22 4.96 -4.60
C VAL A 94 9.84 5.37 -5.95
N ASP A 95 9.04 5.56 -6.97
CA ASP A 95 9.50 5.97 -8.30
C ASP A 95 9.62 7.50 -8.46
N GLY A 96 9.29 8.26 -7.42
CA GLY A 96 9.36 9.72 -7.43
C GLY A 96 8.18 10.41 -8.12
N VAL A 97 7.14 9.66 -8.48
CA VAL A 97 5.94 10.21 -9.14
C VAL A 97 4.70 9.74 -8.39
N LEU A 98 3.78 10.67 -8.14
CA LEU A 98 2.48 10.36 -7.56
C LEU A 98 1.41 10.68 -8.61
N GLY A 99 0.90 9.66 -9.26
CA GLY A 99 -0.10 9.78 -10.32
C GLY A 99 -1.52 9.69 -9.80
N GLU A 100 -2.47 10.06 -10.66
CA GLU A 100 -3.90 10.03 -10.34
C GLU A 100 -4.37 8.63 -9.93
N GLU A 101 -3.95 7.59 -10.66
CA GLU A 101 -4.33 6.21 -10.36
C GLU A 101 -3.82 5.77 -8.99
N GLU A 102 -2.62 6.19 -8.63
CA GLU A 102 -2.03 5.88 -7.33
C GLU A 102 -2.76 6.58 -6.19
N VAL A 103 -3.13 7.84 -6.38
CA VAL A 103 -3.91 8.59 -5.40
C VAL A 103 -5.28 7.93 -5.20
N ASP A 104 -5.95 7.56 -6.29
CA ASP A 104 -7.24 6.88 -6.22
C ASP A 104 -7.12 5.55 -5.48
N ASN A 105 -6.06 4.79 -5.72
CA ASN A 105 -5.81 3.53 -5.03
C ASN A 105 -5.60 3.75 -3.53
N VAL A 106 -4.80 4.75 -3.16
CA VAL A 106 -4.56 5.08 -1.74
C VAL A 106 -5.86 5.46 -1.05
N LEU A 107 -6.68 6.29 -1.69
CA LEU A 107 -7.96 6.71 -1.10
C LEU A 107 -8.94 5.53 -0.98
N SER A 108 -8.93 4.62 -1.94
CA SER A 108 -9.74 3.39 -1.88
C SER A 108 -9.31 2.51 -0.70
N ILE A 109 -8.01 2.34 -0.51
CA ILE A 109 -7.48 1.56 0.61
C ILE A 109 -7.83 2.25 1.93
N ALA A 110 -7.66 3.57 2.01
CA ALA A 110 -7.98 4.34 3.22
C ALA A 110 -9.46 4.17 3.60
N SER A 111 -10.35 4.32 2.63
CA SER A 111 -11.78 4.15 2.83
C SER A 111 -12.11 2.74 3.33
N ALA A 112 -11.52 1.73 2.70
CA ALA A 112 -11.74 0.33 3.06
C ALA A 112 -11.21 0.02 4.47
N LEU A 113 -10.13 0.68 4.88
CA LEU A 113 -9.55 0.53 6.22
C LEU A 113 -10.32 1.31 7.29
N GLY A 114 -11.26 2.14 6.90
CA GLY A 114 -11.99 2.99 7.83
C GLY A 114 -11.25 4.26 8.23
N VAL A 115 -10.21 4.63 7.48
CA VAL A 115 -9.50 5.89 7.69
C VAL A 115 -10.29 7.01 7.03
N ASP A 116 -10.58 8.07 7.76
CA ASP A 116 -11.32 9.23 7.26
C ASP A 116 -10.62 9.83 6.04
N ASP A 117 -11.39 10.19 5.01
CA ASP A 117 -10.86 10.79 3.78
C ASP A 117 -10.01 12.03 4.07
N ALA A 118 -10.46 12.87 5.00
CA ALA A 118 -9.71 14.07 5.39
C ALA A 118 -8.34 13.69 5.99
N ARG A 119 -8.30 12.65 6.79
CA ARG A 119 -7.05 12.15 7.38
C ARG A 119 -6.12 11.61 6.31
N ALA A 120 -6.66 10.84 5.36
CA ALA A 120 -5.88 10.28 4.26
C ALA A 120 -5.29 11.39 3.39
N VAL A 121 -6.08 12.41 3.09
CA VAL A 121 -5.61 13.57 2.31
C VAL A 121 -4.51 14.31 3.05
N LEU A 122 -4.64 14.48 4.38
CA LEU A 122 -3.59 15.10 5.19
C LEU A 122 -2.29 14.28 5.15
N MET A 123 -2.38 12.96 5.21
CA MET A 123 -1.20 12.09 5.11
C MET A 123 -0.51 12.24 3.76
N LEU A 124 -1.29 12.33 2.68
CA LEU A 124 -0.75 12.58 1.33
C LEU A 124 -0.08 13.95 1.24
N ALA A 125 -0.73 14.98 1.80
CA ALA A 125 -0.20 16.33 1.77
C ALA A 125 1.12 16.43 2.54
N ASP A 126 1.20 15.80 3.70
CA ASP A 126 2.42 15.75 4.51
C ASP A 126 3.54 15.04 3.75
N LEU A 127 3.22 13.95 3.07
CA LEU A 127 4.18 13.19 2.28
C LEU A 127 4.77 14.04 1.15
N VAL A 128 3.91 14.73 0.41
CA VAL A 128 4.34 15.61 -0.69
C VAL A 128 5.23 16.73 -0.15
N LYS A 129 4.91 17.26 1.02
CA LYS A 129 5.68 18.32 1.66
C LYS A 129 7.05 17.84 2.12
N GLU A 130 7.14 16.61 2.64
CA GLU A 130 8.40 16.02 3.12
C GLU A 130 9.30 15.55 1.96
N GLU A 131 8.72 15.31 0.79
CA GLU A 131 9.43 14.82 -0.38
C GLU A 131 9.37 15.86 -1.52
N PRO A 132 10.20 16.92 -1.44
CA PRO A 132 10.10 18.03 -2.41
C PRO A 132 10.44 17.62 -3.85
N GLU A 133 11.11 16.50 -4.05
CA GLU A 133 11.45 16.00 -5.38
C GLU A 133 10.33 15.15 -6.00
N LEU A 134 9.30 14.83 -5.23
CA LEU A 134 8.18 14.05 -5.70
C LEU A 134 7.36 14.84 -6.71
N GLN A 135 7.13 14.25 -7.87
CA GLN A 135 6.27 14.85 -8.91
C GLN A 135 4.84 14.35 -8.72
N VAL A 136 3.90 15.29 -8.65
CA VAL A 136 2.48 14.97 -8.54
C VAL A 136 1.85 15.19 -9.91
N GLU A 137 1.32 14.13 -10.52
CA GLU A 137 0.72 14.16 -11.85
C GLU A 137 -0.76 13.76 -11.78
N LEU A 138 -1.62 14.72 -11.50
CA LEU A 138 -3.07 14.49 -11.38
C LEU A 138 -3.84 14.97 -12.61
#